data_cf345906c5d2b547ee5fe6f36744fb6e
#
_entry.id   cf345906c5d2b547ee5fe6f36744fb6e
#
_cell.length_a   1.000
_cell.length_b   1.000
_cell.length_c   1.000
_cell.angle_alpha   90.00
_cell.angle_beta   90.00
_cell.angle_gamma   90.00
#
_symmetry.space_group_name_H-M   'P 1'
#
loop_
_entity.id
_entity.type
_entity.pdbx_description
1 polymer ?
#
loop_
_entity_poly.entity_id
_entity_poly.type
_entity_poly.pdbx_seq_one_letter_code
_entity_poly.pdbx_strand_id
1 'polypeptide(L)'
;GKSANERVSVDGCMAHEVVGHYEAWLKGTTQSDPVLEEAQASIRASRFGVGLSTEERVVLFEDAMDRLDRAGISFEQIKDKLDIWER
;
A
#
# COMPACT_ATOMS: atom_id res chain seq x y z
N GLY A 1 -5.60 -15.10 12.13
CA GLY A 1 -4.60 -15.08 11.08
C GLY A 1 -3.45 -14.16 11.41
N LYS A 2 -2.44 -14.19 10.58
CA LYS A 2 -1.28 -13.33 10.75
C LYS A 2 -1.63 -11.89 10.44
N SER A 3 -0.99 -10.96 11.15
CA SER A 3 -1.11 -9.55 10.82
C SER A 3 -0.48 -9.27 9.45
N ALA A 4 -0.80 -8.13 8.85
CA ALA A 4 -0.22 -7.72 7.58
C ALA A 4 1.31 -7.66 7.69
N ASN A 5 1.84 -7.13 8.81
CA ASN A 5 3.28 -7.02 9.02
C ASN A 5 3.99 -8.39 9.06
N GLU A 6 3.30 -9.42 9.51
CA GLU A 6 3.88 -10.77 9.56
C GLU A 6 3.92 -11.43 8.20
N ARG A 7 3.03 -11.04 7.28
CA ARG A 7 2.96 -11.60 5.93
C ARG A 7 3.94 -10.94 4.97
N VAL A 8 4.25 -9.68 5.21
CA VAL A 8 5.06 -8.87 4.29
C VAL A 8 6.54 -9.11 4.59
N SER A 9 7.33 -9.34 3.55
CA SER A 9 8.77 -9.51 3.67
C SER A 9 9.46 -8.23 4.12
N VAL A 10 10.73 -8.33 4.53
CA VAL A 10 11.53 -7.15 4.90
C VAL A 10 11.60 -6.17 3.73
N ASP A 11 11.87 -6.67 2.52
CA ASP A 11 11.94 -5.82 1.33
C ASP A 11 10.58 -5.18 1.02
N GLY A 12 9.49 -5.92 1.23
CA GLY A 12 8.14 -5.39 1.09
C GLY A 12 7.86 -4.31 2.11
N CYS A 13 8.27 -4.50 3.37
CA CYS A 13 8.12 -3.49 4.41
C CYS A 13 8.89 -2.22 4.08
N MET A 14 10.12 -2.37 3.59
CA MET A 14 10.93 -1.21 3.16
C MET A 14 10.27 -0.46 2.03
N ALA A 15 9.74 -1.18 1.03
CA ALA A 15 9.02 -0.56 -0.08
C ALA A 15 7.76 0.17 0.40
N HIS A 16 7.02 -0.43 1.36
CA HIS A 16 5.84 0.20 1.95
C HIS A 16 6.20 1.54 2.61
N GLU A 17 7.30 1.58 3.37
CA GLU A 17 7.72 2.81 4.06
C GLU A 17 8.30 3.84 3.08
N VAL A 18 9.21 3.44 2.20
CA VAL A 18 9.93 4.37 1.32
C VAL A 18 9.08 4.77 0.11
N VAL A 19 8.63 3.82 -0.67
CA VAL A 19 7.87 4.10 -1.89
C VAL A 19 6.43 4.43 -1.55
N GLY A 20 5.87 3.74 -0.56
CA GLY A 20 4.49 3.92 -0.16
C GLY A 20 4.25 5.22 0.59
N HIS A 21 4.92 5.43 1.70
CA HIS A 21 4.68 6.60 2.56
C HIS A 21 5.57 7.78 2.23
N TYR A 22 6.88 7.58 2.22
CA TYR A 22 7.84 8.69 2.12
C TYR A 22 7.72 9.43 0.79
N GLU A 23 7.69 8.71 -0.33
CA GLU A 23 7.58 9.34 -1.65
C GLU A 23 6.24 10.07 -1.81
N ALA A 24 5.14 9.50 -1.30
CA ALA A 24 3.84 10.18 -1.33
C ALA A 24 3.88 11.46 -0.50
N TRP A 25 4.56 11.43 0.65
CA TRP A 25 4.73 12.60 1.47
C TRP A 25 5.51 13.70 0.73
N LEU A 26 6.59 13.32 0.04
CA LEU A 26 7.36 14.28 -0.77
C LEU A 26 6.54 14.89 -1.90
N LYS A 27 5.63 14.12 -2.48
CA LYS A 27 4.73 14.59 -3.55
C LYS A 27 3.55 15.41 -3.02
N GLY A 28 3.30 15.37 -1.71
CA GLY A 28 2.13 16.00 -1.13
C GLY A 28 0.84 15.22 -1.36
N THR A 29 0.92 13.90 -1.53
CA THR A 29 -0.22 13.05 -1.88
C THR A 29 -0.63 12.09 -0.77
N THR A 30 -0.16 12.29 0.47
CA THR A 30 -0.57 11.46 1.60
C THR A 30 -2.05 11.64 1.89
N GLN A 31 -2.66 10.60 2.43
CA GLN A 31 -4.07 10.61 2.80
C GLN A 31 -4.22 10.99 4.27
N SER A 32 -5.25 11.78 4.59
CA SER A 32 -5.53 12.13 5.98
C SER A 32 -6.19 10.99 6.76
N ASP A 33 -6.92 10.12 6.06
CA ASP A 33 -7.52 8.93 6.67
C ASP A 33 -6.44 7.86 6.83
N PRO A 34 -6.18 7.35 8.06
CA PRO A 34 -5.13 6.35 8.28
C PRO A 34 -5.31 5.05 7.49
N VAL A 35 -6.55 4.60 7.30
CA VAL A 35 -6.81 3.38 6.54
C VAL A 35 -6.46 3.59 5.07
N LEU A 36 -6.87 4.72 4.50
CA LEU A 36 -6.55 5.05 3.11
C LEU A 36 -5.06 5.26 2.92
N GLU A 37 -4.39 5.89 3.88
CA GLU A 37 -2.94 6.10 3.79
C GLU A 37 -2.17 4.77 3.79
N GLU A 38 -2.52 3.84 4.67
CA GLU A 38 -1.87 2.55 4.72
C GLU A 38 -2.18 1.71 3.47
N ALA A 39 -3.42 1.74 2.99
CA ALA A 39 -3.78 1.04 1.76
C ALA A 39 -3.04 1.64 0.55
N GLN A 40 -2.98 2.96 0.45
CA GLN A 40 -2.23 3.63 -0.60
C GLN A 40 -0.75 3.22 -0.56
N ALA A 41 -0.15 3.21 0.63
CA ALA A 41 1.25 2.87 0.78
C ALA A 41 1.54 1.45 0.29
N SER A 42 0.71 0.48 0.64
CA SER A 42 0.89 -0.91 0.20
C SER A 42 0.69 -1.06 -1.30
N ILE A 43 -0.28 -0.37 -1.90
CA ILE A 43 -0.49 -0.43 -3.36
C ILE A 43 0.67 0.24 -4.08
N ARG A 44 1.12 1.41 -3.63
CA ARG A 44 2.28 2.07 -4.23
C ARG A 44 3.52 1.17 -4.19
N ALA A 45 3.76 0.55 -3.04
CA ALA A 45 4.89 -0.38 -2.89
C ALA A 45 4.75 -1.59 -3.82
N SER A 46 3.55 -2.15 -3.94
CA SER A 46 3.27 -3.27 -4.84
C SER A 46 3.56 -2.91 -6.29
N ARG A 47 3.18 -1.72 -6.72
CA ARG A 47 3.32 -1.29 -8.12
C ARG A 47 4.70 -0.73 -8.45
N PHE A 48 5.27 0.04 -7.55
CA PHE A 48 6.44 0.86 -7.85
C PHE A 48 7.70 0.46 -7.10
N GLY A 49 7.60 -0.43 -6.12
CA GLY A 49 8.76 -0.92 -5.39
C GLY A 49 9.75 -1.61 -6.33
N VAL A 50 11.03 -1.34 -6.15
CA VAL A 50 12.09 -1.89 -7.01
C VAL A 50 12.68 -3.12 -6.33
N GLY A 51 12.98 -4.15 -7.13
CA GLY A 51 13.65 -5.35 -6.62
C GLY A 51 12.73 -6.32 -5.88
N LEU A 52 11.41 -6.15 -5.98
CA LEU A 52 10.44 -7.05 -5.37
C LEU A 52 10.09 -8.19 -6.32
N SER A 53 9.90 -9.39 -5.77
CA SER A 53 9.37 -10.51 -6.53
C SER A 53 7.88 -10.31 -6.82
N THR A 54 7.35 -11.08 -7.77
CA THR A 54 5.91 -11.07 -8.05
C THR A 54 5.12 -11.44 -6.81
N GLU A 55 5.59 -12.43 -6.04
CA GLU A 55 4.93 -12.85 -4.81
C GLU A 55 4.89 -11.73 -3.78
N GLU A 56 5.99 -11.00 -3.60
CA GLU A 56 6.04 -9.87 -2.69
C GLU A 56 5.06 -8.78 -3.09
N ARG A 57 4.92 -8.51 -4.39
CA ARG A 57 3.97 -7.52 -4.90
C ARG A 57 2.53 -7.94 -4.65
N VAL A 58 2.21 -9.22 -4.84
CA VAL A 58 0.87 -9.75 -4.57
C VAL A 58 0.53 -9.60 -3.08
N VAL A 59 1.46 -9.96 -2.20
CA VAL A 59 1.24 -9.84 -0.74
C VAL A 59 0.96 -8.39 -0.34
N LEU A 60 1.69 -7.44 -0.90
CA LEU A 60 1.46 -6.02 -0.62
C LEU A 60 0.09 -5.55 -1.09
N PHE A 61 -0.33 -5.98 -2.27
CA PHE A 61 -1.65 -5.65 -2.79
C PHE A 61 -2.75 -6.26 -1.92
N GLU A 62 -2.58 -7.52 -1.52
CA GLU A 62 -3.53 -8.19 -0.63
C GLU A 62 -3.61 -7.48 0.73
N ASP A 63 -2.49 -6.99 1.24
CA ASP A 63 -2.47 -6.20 2.47
C ASP A 63 -3.38 -4.98 2.35
N ALA A 64 -3.28 -4.25 1.24
CA ALA A 64 -4.12 -3.09 1.00
C ALA A 64 -5.60 -3.48 0.96
N MET A 65 -5.93 -4.55 0.24
CA MET A 65 -7.32 -5.00 0.13
C MET A 65 -7.86 -5.45 1.47
N ASP A 66 -7.06 -6.15 2.28
CA ASP A 66 -7.47 -6.56 3.63
C ASP A 66 -7.77 -5.37 4.52
N ARG A 67 -6.92 -4.33 4.47
CA ARG A 67 -7.12 -3.12 5.28
C ARG A 67 -8.43 -2.43 4.92
N LEU A 68 -8.71 -2.28 3.62
CA LEU A 68 -9.94 -1.67 3.15
C LEU A 68 -11.16 -2.52 3.52
N ASP A 69 -11.06 -3.83 3.35
CA ASP A 69 -12.14 -4.75 3.63
C ASP A 69 -12.54 -4.72 5.12
N ARG A 70 -11.56 -4.73 6.02
CA ARG A 70 -11.81 -4.65 7.47
C ARG A 70 -12.47 -3.34 7.86
N ALA A 71 -12.21 -2.28 7.11
CA ALA A 71 -12.82 -0.97 7.36
C ALA A 71 -14.17 -0.80 6.65
N GLY A 72 -14.62 -1.82 5.90
CA GLY A 72 -15.87 -1.75 5.15
C GLY A 72 -15.81 -0.80 3.95
N ILE A 73 -14.61 -0.58 3.40
CA ILE A 73 -14.39 0.36 2.30
C ILE A 73 -14.16 -0.43 1.01
N SER A 74 -14.94 -0.13 -0.03
CA SER A 74 -14.74 -0.73 -1.34
C SER A 74 -13.62 -0.01 -2.09
N PHE A 75 -12.69 -0.77 -2.66
CA PHE A 75 -11.62 -0.23 -3.48
C PHE A 75 -12.17 0.63 -4.63
N GLU A 76 -13.24 0.18 -5.28
CA GLU A 76 -13.85 0.90 -6.38
C GLU A 76 -14.30 2.31 -5.99
N GLN A 77 -14.72 2.48 -4.73
CA GLN A 77 -15.19 3.78 -4.24
C GLN A 77 -14.06 4.78 -4.00
N ILE A 78 -12.86 4.30 -3.73
CA ILE A 78 -11.76 5.18 -3.27
C ILE A 78 -10.53 5.17 -4.20
N LYS A 79 -10.50 4.32 -5.20
CA LYS A 79 -9.32 4.17 -6.05
C LYS A 79 -8.87 5.47 -6.72
N ASP A 80 -9.81 6.35 -7.03
CA ASP A 80 -9.52 7.63 -7.69
C ASP A 80 -8.98 8.68 -6.71
N LYS A 81 -9.12 8.45 -5.41
CA LYS A 81 -8.56 9.32 -4.38
C LYS A 81 -7.11 8.97 -4.06
N LEU A 82 -6.69 7.74 -4.36
CA LEU A 82 -5.37 7.25 -4.00
C LEU A 82 -4.34 7.62 -5.05
N ASP A 83 -3.13 7.95 -4.58
CA ASP A 83 -1.99 8.18 -5.46
C ASP A 83 -1.31 6.84 -5.77
N ILE A 84 -1.94 6.06 -6.62
CA ILE A 84 -1.50 4.69 -6.95
C ILE A 84 -1.30 4.46 -8.44
N TRP A 85 -1.52 5.47 -9.28
CA TRP A 85 -1.46 5.35 -10.73
C TRP A 85 -0.11 5.78 -11.30
N GLU A 86 0.60 6.64 -10.60
CA GLU A 86 1.93 7.12 -10.97
C GLU A 86 2.83 7.15 -9.75
N ARG A 87 4.10 6.82 -9.97
CA ARG A 87 5.10 6.85 -8.90
C ARG A 87 5.44 8.28 -8.47
#